data_f0bea2d8165ec1d69f336f76a1634d2f
#
_entry.id   f0bea2d8165ec1d69f336f76a1634d2f
#
_cell.length_a   1.000
_cell.length_b   1.000
_cell.length_c   1.000
_cell.angle_alpha   90.00
_cell.angle_beta   90.00
_cell.angle_gamma   90.00
#
_symmetry.space_group_name_H-M   'P 1'
#
loop_
_entity.id
_entity.type
_entity.pdbx_description
1 polymer ?
#
loop_
_entity_poly.entity_id
_entity_poly.type
_entity_poly.pdbx_seq_one_letter_code
_entity_poly.pdbx_strand_id
1 'polypeptide(L)'
;MIKHIVMWKLKEEAEGADRATNAREMKRRLDECAAIVPGIITFEVTLAQPDLEATYDIVLYSEFADRAALEAYVAHPVHQAVVPFIGAIREGRQCMDYEV
;
A
#
# COMPACT_ATOMS: atom_id res chain seq x y z
N MET A 1 -1.64 -13.19 -14.64
CA MET A 1 -1.25 -12.61 -13.33
C MET A 1 -1.37 -11.10 -13.40
N ILE A 2 -1.87 -10.50 -12.35
CA ILE A 2 -1.98 -9.04 -12.24
C ILE A 2 -0.88 -8.53 -11.31
N LYS A 3 -0.17 -7.51 -11.75
CA LYS A 3 0.74 -6.74 -10.87
C LYS A 3 0.05 -5.46 -10.48
N HIS A 4 -0.01 -5.21 -9.17
CA HIS A 4 -0.64 -4.05 -8.57
C HIS A 4 0.41 -3.27 -7.79
N ILE A 5 0.73 -2.09 -8.26
CA ILE A 5 1.80 -1.26 -7.68
C ILE A 5 1.22 0.09 -7.30
N VAL A 6 1.43 0.47 -6.05
CA VAL A 6 0.99 1.77 -5.54
C VAL A 6 2.14 2.42 -4.78
N MET A 7 2.31 3.71 -4.99
CA MET A 7 3.27 4.52 -4.23
C MET A 7 2.54 5.69 -3.60
N TRP A 8 2.92 6.03 -2.37
CA TRP A 8 2.32 7.15 -1.66
C TRP A 8 3.38 8.12 -1.18
N LYS A 9 3.05 9.39 -1.33
CA LYS A 9 3.79 10.48 -0.71
C LYS A 9 2.98 10.95 0.49
N LEU A 10 3.62 11.08 1.64
CA LEU A 10 2.93 11.40 2.89
C LEU A 10 3.11 12.87 3.25
N LYS A 11 2.11 13.40 3.96
CA LYS A 11 2.19 14.73 4.56
C LYS A 11 3.30 14.75 5.61
N GLU A 12 3.91 15.91 5.81
CA GLU A 12 4.94 16.09 6.82
C GLU A 12 4.40 15.78 8.22
N GLU A 13 3.17 16.20 8.49
CA GLU A 13 2.44 15.92 9.73
C GLU A 13 0.97 15.66 9.40
N ALA A 14 0.40 14.64 10.03
CA ALA A 14 -1.02 14.32 9.92
C ALA A 14 -1.42 13.38 11.06
N GLU A 15 -2.67 13.45 11.47
CA GLU A 15 -3.23 12.58 12.51
C GLU A 15 -2.40 12.59 13.81
N GLY A 16 -1.83 13.73 14.16
CA GLY A 16 -1.07 13.89 15.39
C GLY A 16 0.33 13.29 15.36
N ALA A 17 0.84 12.91 14.20
CA ALA A 17 2.15 12.26 14.07
C ALA A 17 2.93 12.80 12.88
N ASP A 18 4.25 12.59 12.90
CA ASP A 18 5.13 12.98 11.81
C ASP A 18 5.08 11.93 10.66
N ARG A 19 5.72 12.32 9.55
CA ARG A 19 5.76 11.46 8.34
C ARG A 19 6.35 10.09 8.63
N ALA A 20 7.44 10.02 9.34
CA ALA A 20 8.12 8.74 9.61
C ALA A 20 7.25 7.82 10.47
N THR A 21 6.58 8.34 11.47
CA THR A 21 5.66 7.59 12.32
C THR A 21 4.48 7.07 11.51
N ASN A 22 3.88 7.94 10.69
CA ASN A 22 2.75 7.56 9.84
C ASN A 22 3.14 6.52 8.78
N ALA A 23 4.35 6.62 8.22
CA ALA A 23 4.83 5.64 7.26
C ALA A 23 4.96 4.25 7.90
N ARG A 24 5.50 4.15 9.10
CA ARG A 24 5.61 2.89 9.83
C ARG A 24 4.24 2.31 10.18
N GLU A 25 3.32 3.15 10.64
CA GLU A 25 1.96 2.71 10.96
C GLU A 25 1.22 2.25 9.70
N MET A 26 1.37 2.95 8.59
CA MET A 26 0.78 2.55 7.32
C MET A 26 1.30 1.20 6.86
N LYS A 27 2.62 0.98 6.95
CA LYS A 27 3.22 -0.32 6.61
C LYS A 27 2.64 -1.42 7.50
N ARG A 28 2.55 -1.19 8.81
CA ARG A 28 2.00 -2.18 9.75
C ARG A 28 0.58 -2.58 9.34
N ARG A 29 -0.27 -1.60 9.03
CA ARG A 29 -1.66 -1.85 8.65
C ARG A 29 -1.77 -2.56 7.30
N LEU A 30 -0.96 -2.15 6.32
CA LEU A 30 -0.96 -2.81 5.01
C LEU A 30 -0.42 -4.24 5.08
N ASP A 31 0.59 -4.50 5.92
CA ASP A 31 1.11 -5.85 6.09
C ASP A 31 0.04 -6.83 6.59
N GLU A 32 -0.96 -6.35 7.32
CA GLU A 32 -2.09 -7.18 7.75
C GLU A 32 -2.98 -7.62 6.58
N CYS A 33 -2.85 -6.97 5.43
CA CYS A 33 -3.62 -7.31 4.23
C CYS A 33 -2.95 -8.39 3.37
N ALA A 34 -1.76 -8.84 3.72
CA ALA A 34 -0.91 -9.65 2.83
C ALA A 34 -1.53 -11.00 2.44
N ALA A 35 -2.46 -11.53 3.22
CA ALA A 35 -3.04 -12.86 2.97
C ALA A 35 -4.56 -12.88 3.17
N ILE A 36 -5.24 -11.76 3.00
CA ILE A 36 -6.68 -11.67 3.30
C ILE A 36 -7.57 -12.35 2.27
N VAL A 37 -7.07 -12.58 1.04
CA VAL A 37 -7.82 -13.31 0.01
C VAL A 37 -6.93 -14.37 -0.64
N PRO A 38 -7.52 -15.48 -1.13
CA PRO A 38 -6.79 -16.41 -1.98
C PRO A 38 -6.33 -15.72 -3.25
N GLY A 39 -5.20 -16.14 -3.80
CA GLY A 39 -4.69 -15.57 -5.05
C GLY A 39 -3.74 -14.41 -4.89
N ILE A 40 -3.44 -13.96 -3.69
CA ILE A 40 -2.31 -13.06 -3.43
C ILE A 40 -1.03 -13.90 -3.54
N ILE A 41 -0.21 -13.60 -4.55
CA ILE A 41 1.03 -14.35 -4.82
C ILE A 41 2.21 -13.68 -4.12
N THR A 42 2.32 -12.38 -4.26
CA THR A 42 3.37 -11.55 -3.65
C THR A 42 2.75 -10.30 -3.08
N PHE A 43 3.23 -9.92 -1.90
CA PHE A 43 2.73 -8.71 -1.23
C PHE A 43 3.88 -8.11 -0.42
N GLU A 44 4.39 -6.98 -0.89
CA GLU A 44 5.55 -6.34 -0.29
C GLU A 44 5.27 -4.87 -0.05
N VAL A 45 5.38 -4.45 1.20
CA VAL A 45 5.25 -3.04 1.59
C VAL A 45 6.61 -2.57 2.09
N THR A 46 7.15 -1.53 1.48
CA THR A 46 8.48 -1.04 1.80
C THR A 46 8.50 0.48 1.90
N LEU A 47 9.17 0.98 2.92
CA LEU A 47 9.44 2.40 3.09
C LEU A 47 10.65 2.83 2.27
N ALA A 48 10.69 4.10 1.87
CA ALA A 48 11.88 4.68 1.24
C ALA A 48 13.11 4.43 2.11
N GLN A 49 14.21 4.06 1.48
CA GLN A 49 15.46 3.71 2.16
C GLN A 49 16.48 4.83 2.00
N PRO A 50 17.27 5.13 3.05
CA PRO A 50 18.17 6.28 3.01
C PRO A 50 19.28 6.19 1.97
N ASP A 51 19.67 4.98 1.56
CA ASP A 51 20.78 4.77 0.63
C ASP A 51 20.34 4.67 -0.84
N LEU A 52 19.03 4.72 -1.10
CA LEU A 52 18.49 4.56 -2.45
C LEU A 52 17.61 5.76 -2.80
N GLU A 53 17.62 6.12 -4.08
CA GLU A 53 16.78 7.21 -4.56
C GLU A 53 15.32 6.86 -4.47
N ALA A 54 14.53 7.75 -3.86
CA ALA A 54 13.09 7.63 -3.81
C ALA A 54 12.45 9.01 -3.76
N THR A 55 11.43 9.22 -4.60
CA THR A 55 10.65 10.47 -4.60
C THR A 55 9.31 10.29 -3.91
N TYR A 56 9.00 9.08 -3.46
CA TYR A 56 7.83 8.71 -2.68
C TYR A 56 8.28 8.07 -1.38
N ASP A 57 7.36 7.94 -0.42
CA ASP A 57 7.70 7.55 0.94
C ASP A 57 7.46 6.08 1.23
N ILE A 58 6.51 5.46 0.54
CA ILE A 58 6.13 4.07 0.76
C ILE A 58 5.59 3.46 -0.53
N VAL A 59 5.91 2.20 -0.77
CA VAL A 59 5.45 1.44 -1.94
C VAL A 59 4.79 0.14 -1.51
N LEU A 60 3.72 -0.21 -2.20
CA LEU A 60 3.15 -1.56 -2.23
C LEU A 60 3.45 -2.16 -3.59
N TYR A 61 4.20 -3.26 -3.60
CA TYR A 61 4.35 -4.10 -4.76
C TYR A 61 3.61 -5.42 -4.51
N SER A 62 2.66 -5.75 -5.36
CA SER A 62 1.85 -6.95 -5.16
C SER A 62 1.53 -7.64 -6.46
N GLU A 63 1.33 -8.96 -6.36
CA GLU A 63 0.97 -9.81 -7.48
C GLU A 63 -0.24 -10.65 -7.11
N PHE A 64 -1.21 -10.71 -8.01
CA PHE A 64 -2.45 -11.44 -7.83
C PHE A 64 -2.61 -12.45 -8.97
N ALA A 65 -3.18 -13.60 -8.66
CA ALA A 65 -3.37 -14.67 -9.65
C ALA A 65 -4.19 -14.22 -10.85
N ASP A 66 -5.22 -13.39 -10.62
CA ASP A 66 -6.11 -12.89 -11.65
C ASP A 66 -6.82 -11.61 -11.18
N ARG A 67 -7.63 -11.04 -12.08
CA ARG A 67 -8.38 -9.81 -11.79
C ARG A 67 -9.39 -10.00 -10.66
N ALA A 68 -10.01 -11.17 -10.58
CA ALA A 68 -10.98 -11.46 -9.53
C ALA A 68 -10.35 -11.43 -8.15
N ALA A 69 -9.11 -11.93 -8.01
CA ALA A 69 -8.37 -11.87 -6.75
C ALA A 69 -8.07 -10.42 -6.34
N LEU A 70 -7.66 -9.57 -7.28
CA LEU A 70 -7.43 -8.16 -7.00
C LEU A 70 -8.73 -7.46 -6.57
N GLU A 71 -9.83 -7.72 -7.28
CA GLU A 71 -11.13 -7.13 -6.93
C GLU A 71 -11.57 -7.57 -5.53
N ALA A 72 -11.41 -8.85 -5.20
CA ALA A 72 -11.74 -9.37 -3.87
C ALA A 72 -10.89 -8.71 -2.77
N TYR A 73 -9.61 -8.50 -3.04
CA TYR A 73 -8.70 -7.80 -2.13
C TYR A 73 -9.18 -6.35 -1.89
N VAL A 74 -9.45 -5.62 -2.96
CA VAL A 74 -9.87 -4.21 -2.85
C VAL A 74 -11.17 -4.09 -2.06
N ALA A 75 -12.11 -5.00 -2.27
CA ALA A 75 -13.42 -4.98 -1.60
C ALA A 75 -13.38 -5.56 -0.18
N HIS A 76 -12.31 -6.22 0.23
CA HIS A 76 -12.23 -6.90 1.51
C HIS A 76 -12.31 -5.91 2.69
N PRO A 77 -13.09 -6.21 3.75
CA PRO A 77 -13.24 -5.30 4.90
C PRO A 77 -11.92 -4.89 5.56
N VAL A 78 -10.94 -5.78 5.63
CA VAL A 78 -9.63 -5.47 6.22
C VAL A 78 -8.92 -4.40 5.39
N HIS A 79 -8.94 -4.51 4.05
CA HIS A 79 -8.39 -3.49 3.17
C HIS A 79 -9.17 -2.18 3.28
N GLN A 80 -10.50 -2.25 3.26
CA GLN A 80 -11.35 -1.06 3.35
C GLN A 80 -11.12 -0.29 4.65
N ALA A 81 -10.79 -0.98 5.74
CA ALA A 81 -10.52 -0.34 7.02
C ALA A 81 -9.24 0.50 7.03
N VAL A 82 -8.29 0.22 6.14
CA VAL A 82 -7.02 0.97 6.04
C VAL A 82 -7.17 2.24 5.21
N VAL A 83 -8.11 2.26 4.27
CA VAL A 83 -8.26 3.35 3.29
C VAL A 83 -8.46 4.73 3.92
N PRO A 84 -9.32 4.92 4.94
CA PRO A 84 -9.48 6.24 5.56
C PRO A 84 -8.20 6.77 6.20
N PHE A 85 -7.43 5.91 6.86
CA PHE A 85 -6.16 6.30 7.47
C PHE A 85 -5.18 6.78 6.39
N ILE A 86 -5.01 6.01 5.31
CA ILE A 86 -4.14 6.38 4.20
C ILE A 86 -4.58 7.72 3.59
N GLY A 87 -5.89 7.88 3.38
CA GLY A 87 -6.44 9.13 2.85
C GLY A 87 -6.13 10.35 3.72
N ALA A 88 -6.08 10.17 5.04
CA ALA A 88 -5.79 11.24 5.98
C ALA A 88 -4.31 11.63 6.00
N ILE A 89 -3.40 10.69 5.78
CA ILE A 89 -1.96 10.95 5.91
C ILE A 89 -1.24 11.17 4.58
N ARG A 90 -1.84 10.79 3.45
CA ARG A 90 -1.20 10.94 2.14
C ARG A 90 -1.32 12.34 1.58
N GLU A 91 -0.27 12.78 0.90
CA GLU A 91 -0.22 13.98 0.08
C GLU A 91 -0.44 13.64 -1.39
N GLY A 92 0.05 12.48 -1.82
CA GLY A 92 -0.09 12.00 -3.19
C GLY A 92 -0.12 10.48 -3.27
N ARG A 93 -0.64 9.99 -4.40
CA ARG A 93 -0.74 8.56 -4.68
C ARG A 93 -0.56 8.32 -6.17
N GLN A 94 0.28 7.37 -6.51
CA GLN A 94 0.44 6.89 -7.88
C GLN A 94 0.18 5.39 -7.92
N CYS A 95 -0.51 4.93 -8.94
CA CYS A 95 -0.92 3.53 -9.04
C CYS A 95 -0.83 3.08 -10.48
N MET A 96 -0.40 1.84 -10.67
CA MET A 96 -0.47 1.19 -11.98
C MET A 96 -0.71 -0.30 -11.78
N ASP A 97 -1.80 -0.78 -12.36
CA ASP A 97 -2.12 -2.20 -12.43
C ASP A 97 -1.91 -2.67 -13.88
N TYR A 98 -1.31 -3.84 -14.05
CA TYR A 98 -1.15 -4.40 -15.39
C TYR A 98 -1.11 -5.92 -15.35
N GLU A 99 -1.49 -6.51 -16.46
CA GLU A 99 -1.55 -7.96 -16.60
C GLU A 99 -0.37 -8.48 -17.40
N VAL A 100 0.21 -9.56 -16.95
CA VAL A 100 1.31 -10.26 -17.63
C VAL A 100 0.95 -11.72 -17.85
#